data_091540b29e42ba1a30a7e0d347953875
#
_entry.id   091540b29e42ba1a30a7e0d347953875
#
_cell.length_a   1.000
_cell.length_b   1.000
_cell.length_c   1.000
_cell.angle_alpha   90.00
_cell.angle_beta   90.00
_cell.angle_gamma   90.00
#
_symmetry.space_group_name_H-M   'P 1'
#
loop_
_entity.id
_entity.type
_entity.pdbx_description
1 polymer ?
#
loop_
_entity_poly.entity_id
_entity_poly.type
_entity_poly.pdbx_seq_one_letter_code
_entity_poly.pdbx_strand_id
1 'polypeptide(L)'
;MPQDLDKRVERSRRLLMETLLQLMSETAYSKISVANICERSGVARPTFYLHYHSKDDLLKGYIESMFIKFYEQVEDYLVRSTQADPVIAEIMFRQWSDNAGLAQLLVGNDVEALVLNEFKRYVARIMERYISAHNLSVKESARMNYVVDFIAGASFAVIVRWVREGFPVDAREMGQLYASLVRPGLLQVLLMGKL
;
A
#
# COMPACT_ATOMS: atom_id res chain seq x y z
N MET A 1 -3.07 28.54 19.09
CA MET A 1 -4.27 27.75 19.40
C MET A 1 -4.65 26.69 18.31
N PRO A 2 -4.68 26.91 16.98
CA PRO A 2 -4.89 25.81 16.02
C PRO A 2 -3.76 24.78 16.03
N GLN A 3 -2.50 25.18 16.12
CA GLN A 3 -1.32 24.28 16.09
C GLN A 3 -1.25 23.29 17.27
N ASP A 4 -1.77 23.63 18.42
CA ASP A 4 -1.76 22.73 19.59
C ASP A 4 -2.86 21.66 19.50
N LEU A 5 -3.98 21.98 18.83
CA LEU A 5 -5.05 21.03 18.55
C LEU A 5 -4.56 19.98 17.53
N ASP A 6 -3.90 20.41 16.46
CA ASP A 6 -3.32 19.53 15.44
C ASP A 6 -2.29 18.56 16.05
N LYS A 7 -1.41 19.04 16.90
CA LYS A 7 -0.40 18.18 17.58
C LYS A 7 -1.05 17.14 18.50
N ARG A 8 -2.15 17.46 19.18
CA ARG A 8 -2.89 16.49 20.01
C ARG A 8 -3.59 15.43 19.16
N VAL A 9 -4.18 15.85 18.05
CA VAL A 9 -4.81 14.96 17.08
C VAL A 9 -3.79 13.98 16.50
N GLU A 10 -2.66 14.47 16.01
CA GLU A 10 -1.58 13.64 15.48
C GLU A 10 -1.02 12.68 16.53
N ARG A 11 -0.82 13.15 17.77
CA ARG A 11 -0.37 12.31 18.86
C ARG A 11 -1.36 11.17 19.15
N SER A 12 -2.67 11.48 19.21
CA SER A 12 -3.69 10.47 19.47
C SER A 12 -3.74 9.44 18.34
N ARG A 13 -3.70 9.87 17.09
CA ARG A 13 -3.66 8.99 15.91
C ARG A 13 -2.45 8.06 15.94
N ARG A 14 -1.27 8.60 16.24
CA ARG A 14 -0.04 7.82 16.36
C ARG A 14 -0.13 6.78 17.46
N LEU A 15 -0.58 7.15 18.67
CA LEU A 15 -0.72 6.22 19.79
C LEU A 15 -1.70 5.09 19.48
N LEU A 16 -2.85 5.40 18.88
CA LEU A 16 -3.85 4.40 18.48
C LEU A 16 -3.25 3.41 17.46
N MET A 17 -2.48 3.91 16.50
CA MET A 17 -1.85 3.09 15.47
C MET A 17 -0.75 2.19 16.04
N GLU A 18 0.18 2.76 16.79
CA GLU A 18 1.26 2.01 17.44
C GLU A 18 0.69 0.89 18.32
N THR A 19 -0.37 1.22 19.07
CA THR A 19 -1.06 0.24 19.90
C THR A 19 -1.74 -0.86 19.10
N LEU A 20 -2.40 -0.52 17.98
CA LEU A 20 -3.02 -1.53 17.11
C LEU A 20 -1.97 -2.50 16.57
N LEU A 21 -0.85 -2.00 16.03
CA LEU A 21 0.23 -2.82 15.51
C LEU A 21 0.85 -3.71 16.59
N GLN A 22 1.01 -3.18 17.81
CA GLN A 22 1.49 -3.96 18.94
C GLN A 22 0.50 -5.08 19.33
N LEU A 23 -0.80 -4.79 19.38
CA LEU A 23 -1.82 -5.80 19.64
C LEU A 23 -1.85 -6.88 18.54
N MET A 24 -1.67 -6.50 17.28
CA MET A 24 -1.59 -7.42 16.15
C MET A 24 -0.37 -8.36 16.23
N SER A 25 0.71 -7.96 16.88
CA SER A 25 1.85 -8.84 17.11
C SER A 25 1.63 -9.85 18.23
N GLU A 26 0.65 -9.61 19.09
CA GLU A 26 0.36 -10.43 20.28
C GLU A 26 -0.86 -11.35 20.09
N THR A 27 -1.80 -10.94 19.24
CA THR A 27 -3.05 -11.68 19.04
C THR A 27 -3.60 -11.47 17.62
N ALA A 28 -4.43 -12.43 17.17
CA ALA A 28 -5.10 -12.34 15.88
C ALA A 28 -5.95 -11.06 15.77
N TYR A 29 -5.88 -10.39 14.63
CA TYR A 29 -6.59 -9.13 14.37
C TYR A 29 -8.10 -9.24 14.64
N SER A 30 -8.71 -10.39 14.32
CA SER A 30 -10.14 -10.63 14.57
C SER A 30 -10.53 -10.51 16.04
N LYS A 31 -9.62 -10.77 16.98
CA LYS A 31 -9.84 -10.69 18.43
C LYS A 31 -9.61 -9.30 19.00
N ILE A 32 -9.02 -8.39 18.25
CA ILE A 32 -8.76 -7.02 18.69
C ILE A 32 -10.05 -6.21 18.58
N SER A 33 -10.39 -5.48 19.64
CA SER A 33 -11.54 -4.55 19.69
C SER A 33 -11.08 -3.11 19.85
N VAL A 34 -11.94 -2.15 19.48
CA VAL A 34 -11.70 -0.72 19.77
C VAL A 34 -11.49 -0.49 21.27
N ALA A 35 -12.16 -1.28 22.11
CA ALA A 35 -11.99 -1.21 23.57
C ALA A 35 -10.53 -1.52 23.97
N ASN A 36 -9.98 -2.63 23.47
CA ASN A 36 -8.60 -3.02 23.76
C ASN A 36 -7.60 -1.96 23.28
N ILE A 37 -7.83 -1.39 22.08
CA ILE A 37 -6.97 -0.34 21.54
C ILE A 37 -7.00 0.90 22.44
N CYS A 38 -8.19 1.36 22.81
CA CYS A 38 -8.35 2.55 23.66
C CYS A 38 -7.77 2.36 25.07
N GLU A 39 -8.04 1.22 25.69
CA GLU A 39 -7.51 0.88 27.02
C GLU A 39 -5.98 0.90 27.03
N ARG A 40 -5.37 0.24 26.07
CA ARG A 40 -3.90 0.09 26.01
C ARG A 40 -3.18 1.36 25.54
N SER A 41 -3.79 2.14 24.63
CA SER A 41 -3.23 3.42 24.17
C SER A 41 -3.39 4.56 25.16
N GLY A 42 -4.30 4.44 26.13
CA GLY A 42 -4.72 5.53 27.02
C GLY A 42 -5.56 6.61 26.32
N VAL A 43 -6.00 6.36 25.08
CA VAL A 43 -6.87 7.28 24.33
C VAL A 43 -8.32 6.97 24.63
N ALA A 44 -9.08 7.98 25.07
CA ALA A 44 -10.51 7.81 25.38
C ALA A 44 -11.32 7.37 24.14
N ARG A 45 -12.31 6.49 24.31
CA ARG A 45 -13.19 6.04 23.22
C ARG A 45 -13.85 7.19 22.42
N PRO A 46 -14.37 8.26 23.04
CA PRO A 46 -14.87 9.39 22.26
C PRO A 46 -13.81 10.00 21.35
N THR A 47 -12.56 10.10 21.81
CA THR A 47 -11.43 10.59 20.98
C THR A 47 -11.12 9.63 19.83
N PHE A 48 -11.20 8.31 20.05
CA PHE A 48 -11.07 7.34 18.95
C PHE A 48 -12.11 7.61 17.86
N TYR A 49 -13.39 7.74 18.23
CA TYR A 49 -14.49 7.93 17.29
C TYR A 49 -14.52 9.32 16.62
N LEU A 50 -13.76 10.29 17.14
CA LEU A 50 -13.50 11.54 16.39
C LEU A 50 -12.59 11.33 15.19
N HIS A 51 -11.78 10.28 15.17
CA HIS A 51 -10.79 10.04 14.16
C HIS A 51 -11.11 8.85 13.24
N TYR A 52 -11.74 7.80 13.79
CA TYR A 52 -11.96 6.53 13.11
C TYR A 52 -13.31 5.93 13.48
N HIS A 53 -13.99 5.33 12.51
CA HIS A 53 -15.30 4.68 12.75
C HIS A 53 -15.14 3.24 13.27
N SER A 54 -14.02 2.59 13.00
CA SER A 54 -13.72 1.20 13.38
C SER A 54 -12.21 0.95 13.48
N LYS A 55 -11.83 -0.22 13.99
CA LYS A 55 -10.43 -0.67 13.94
C LYS A 55 -9.95 -0.87 12.49
N ASP A 56 -10.85 -1.26 11.58
CA ASP A 56 -10.53 -1.45 10.17
C ASP A 56 -10.26 -0.08 9.51
N ASP A 57 -11.00 0.97 9.88
CA ASP A 57 -10.78 2.32 9.42
C ASP A 57 -9.43 2.88 9.92
N LEU A 58 -9.07 2.60 11.18
CA LEU A 58 -7.76 2.92 11.74
C LEU A 58 -6.64 2.22 10.96
N LEU A 59 -6.74 0.90 10.74
CA LEU A 59 -5.72 0.13 10.00
C LEU A 59 -5.62 0.60 8.56
N LYS A 60 -6.77 0.83 7.90
CA LYS A 60 -6.84 1.35 6.54
C LYS A 60 -6.13 2.70 6.40
N GLY A 61 -6.39 3.65 7.29
CA GLY A 61 -5.73 4.96 7.28
C GLY A 61 -4.21 4.84 7.41
N TYR A 62 -3.73 3.85 8.16
CA TYR A 62 -2.30 3.57 8.26
C TYR A 62 -1.72 3.02 6.96
N ILE A 63 -2.35 2.00 6.39
CA ILE A 63 -1.89 1.40 5.13
C ILE A 63 -1.90 2.46 4.01
N GLU A 64 -2.94 3.29 3.96
CA GLU A 64 -3.03 4.40 3.02
C GLU A 64 -1.85 5.38 3.20
N SER A 65 -1.53 5.76 4.44
CA SER A 65 -0.40 6.66 4.73
C SER A 65 0.96 6.05 4.34
N MET A 66 1.10 4.75 4.46
CA MET A 66 2.27 4.00 4.02
C MET A 66 2.40 4.05 2.48
N PHE A 67 1.31 3.78 1.76
CA PHE A 67 1.32 3.82 0.31
C PHE A 67 1.48 5.23 -0.26
N ILE A 68 1.05 6.28 0.44
CA ILE A 68 1.36 7.67 0.07
C ILE A 68 2.88 7.89 0.08
N LYS A 69 3.57 7.48 1.15
CA LYS A 69 5.04 7.58 1.24
C LYS A 69 5.74 6.75 0.16
N PHE A 70 5.18 5.59 -0.16
CA PHE A 70 5.69 4.74 -1.24
C PHE A 70 5.54 5.43 -2.60
N TYR A 71 4.39 6.05 -2.85
CA TYR A 71 4.15 6.80 -4.06
C TYR A 71 5.15 7.96 -4.23
N GLU A 72 5.42 8.72 -3.18
CA GLU A 72 6.38 9.83 -3.20
C GLU A 72 7.78 9.40 -3.65
N GLN A 73 8.21 8.17 -3.31
CA GLN A 73 9.50 7.64 -3.72
C GLN A 73 9.58 7.27 -5.21
N VAL A 74 8.47 6.96 -5.85
CA VAL A 74 8.44 6.55 -7.25
C VAL A 74 7.97 7.66 -8.20
N GLU A 75 7.37 8.73 -7.69
CA GLU A 75 6.76 9.78 -8.51
C GLU A 75 7.72 10.38 -9.54
N ASP A 76 8.94 10.69 -9.14
CA ASP A 76 9.97 11.22 -10.03
C ASP A 76 10.34 10.27 -11.17
N TYR A 77 10.39 8.96 -10.89
CA TYR A 77 10.66 7.94 -11.90
C TYR A 77 9.50 7.80 -12.88
N LEU A 78 8.25 7.92 -12.42
CA LEU A 78 7.06 7.88 -13.29
C LEU A 78 7.06 9.00 -14.33
N VAL A 79 7.61 10.16 -13.99
CA VAL A 79 7.65 11.33 -14.88
C VAL A 79 8.83 11.26 -15.86
N ARG A 80 10.00 10.82 -15.39
CA ARG A 80 11.24 10.85 -16.17
C ARG A 80 11.41 9.64 -17.08
N SER A 81 10.84 8.50 -16.70
CA SER A 81 11.02 7.26 -17.44
C SER A 81 10.06 7.15 -18.61
N THR A 82 10.56 7.07 -19.81
CA THR A 82 9.77 6.85 -21.04
C THR A 82 9.31 5.40 -21.21
N GLN A 83 9.80 4.50 -20.37
CA GLN A 83 9.43 3.08 -20.33
C GLN A 83 9.15 2.71 -18.87
N ALA A 84 8.25 1.74 -18.64
CA ALA A 84 8.04 1.19 -17.31
C ALA A 84 9.38 0.71 -16.73
N ASP A 85 9.99 1.54 -15.87
CA ASP A 85 11.33 1.35 -15.37
C ASP A 85 11.36 0.20 -14.35
N PRO A 86 12.26 -0.80 -14.49
CA PRO A 86 12.44 -1.85 -13.49
C PRO A 86 12.71 -1.31 -12.07
N VAL A 87 13.27 -0.10 -11.98
CA VAL A 87 13.53 0.58 -10.70
C VAL A 87 12.26 0.81 -9.90
N ILE A 88 11.12 1.07 -10.54
CA ILE A 88 9.83 1.25 -9.84
C ILE A 88 9.43 -0.05 -9.14
N ALA A 89 9.59 -1.18 -9.81
CA ALA A 89 9.32 -2.49 -9.22
C ALA A 89 10.32 -2.82 -8.09
N GLU A 90 11.60 -2.53 -8.28
CA GLU A 90 12.63 -2.69 -7.24
C GLU A 90 12.28 -1.86 -5.99
N ILE A 91 11.91 -0.59 -6.15
CA ILE A 91 11.50 0.29 -5.03
C ILE A 91 10.29 -0.32 -4.33
N MET A 92 9.28 -0.81 -5.07
CA MET A 92 8.10 -1.46 -4.49
C MET A 92 8.50 -2.65 -3.60
N PHE A 93 9.32 -3.59 -4.09
CA PHE A 93 9.76 -4.73 -3.29
C PHE A 93 10.63 -4.31 -2.10
N ARG A 94 11.52 -3.33 -2.29
CA ARG A 94 12.35 -2.78 -1.20
C ARG A 94 11.52 -2.19 -0.08
N GLN A 95 10.45 -1.48 -0.39
CA GLN A 95 9.55 -0.91 0.62
C GLN A 95 8.96 -1.99 1.54
N TRP A 96 8.64 -3.17 0.99
CA TRP A 96 8.16 -4.30 1.79
C TRP A 96 9.27 -4.94 2.62
N SER A 97 10.47 -5.14 2.06
CA SER A 97 11.59 -5.72 2.80
C SER A 97 12.16 -4.80 3.87
N ASP A 98 12.25 -3.49 3.60
CA ASP A 98 12.71 -2.50 4.59
C ASP A 98 11.75 -2.38 5.78
N ASN A 99 10.48 -2.78 5.60
CA ASN A 99 9.45 -2.82 6.62
C ASN A 99 9.04 -4.27 6.95
N ALA A 100 9.98 -5.22 6.97
CA ALA A 100 9.71 -6.65 7.06
C ALA A 100 8.80 -7.05 8.23
N GLY A 101 9.00 -6.48 9.42
CA GLY A 101 8.15 -6.75 10.58
C GLY A 101 6.69 -6.35 10.35
N LEU A 102 6.45 -5.19 9.76
CA LEU A 102 5.12 -4.73 9.39
C LEU A 102 4.52 -5.61 8.27
N ALA A 103 5.31 -5.92 7.24
CA ALA A 103 4.89 -6.77 6.14
C ALA A 103 4.40 -8.14 6.64
N GLN A 104 5.17 -8.79 7.50
CA GLN A 104 4.81 -10.06 8.14
C GLN A 104 3.53 -9.94 8.97
N LEU A 105 3.38 -8.84 9.71
CA LEU A 105 2.21 -8.58 10.52
C LEU A 105 0.94 -8.45 9.66
N LEU A 106 1.01 -7.71 8.55
CA LEU A 106 -0.12 -7.49 7.65
C LEU A 106 -0.50 -8.76 6.86
N VAL A 107 0.47 -9.58 6.50
CA VAL A 107 0.25 -10.85 5.79
C VAL A 107 -0.19 -11.98 6.74
N GLY A 108 0.18 -11.91 8.02
CA GLY A 108 -0.10 -12.96 9.01
C GLY A 108 -1.41 -12.83 9.78
N ASN A 109 -2.18 -11.74 9.63
CA ASN A 109 -3.31 -11.40 10.50
C ASN A 109 -4.68 -11.40 9.82
N ASP A 110 -4.87 -12.09 8.71
CA ASP A 110 -6.14 -12.16 7.96
C ASP A 110 -6.68 -10.78 7.50
N VAL A 111 -5.79 -9.79 7.31
CA VAL A 111 -6.13 -8.45 6.83
C VAL A 111 -5.72 -8.23 5.37
N GLU A 112 -5.32 -9.28 4.67
CA GLU A 112 -4.81 -9.23 3.29
C GLU A 112 -5.80 -8.57 2.32
N ALA A 113 -7.09 -8.81 2.48
CA ALA A 113 -8.12 -8.20 1.64
C ALA A 113 -8.15 -6.67 1.80
N LEU A 114 -7.95 -6.18 3.02
CA LEU A 114 -7.88 -4.76 3.31
C LEU A 114 -6.61 -4.15 2.73
N VAL A 115 -5.47 -4.82 2.90
CA VAL A 115 -4.19 -4.39 2.31
C VAL A 115 -4.27 -4.38 0.78
N LEU A 116 -4.84 -5.43 0.16
CA LEU A 116 -5.01 -5.51 -1.29
C LEU A 116 -5.86 -4.36 -1.84
N ASN A 117 -6.93 -3.98 -1.15
CA ASN A 117 -7.78 -2.88 -1.59
C ASN A 117 -7.02 -1.53 -1.60
N GLU A 118 -6.21 -1.24 -0.59
CA GLU A 118 -5.38 -0.04 -0.57
C GLU A 118 -4.22 -0.13 -1.57
N PHE A 119 -3.66 -1.33 -1.77
CA PHE A 119 -2.64 -1.56 -2.79
C PHE A 119 -3.20 -1.35 -4.21
N LYS A 120 -4.44 -1.74 -4.49
CA LYS A 120 -5.11 -1.43 -5.77
C LYS A 120 -5.22 0.08 -6.00
N ARG A 121 -5.56 0.85 -4.98
CA ARG A 121 -5.60 2.33 -5.08
C ARG A 121 -4.22 2.92 -5.36
N TYR A 122 -3.20 2.39 -4.71
CA TYR A 122 -1.81 2.77 -4.95
C TYR A 122 -1.40 2.50 -6.40
N VAL A 123 -1.68 1.29 -6.93
CA VAL A 123 -1.40 0.93 -8.32
C VAL A 123 -2.17 1.81 -9.30
N ALA A 124 -3.47 2.08 -9.04
CA ALA A 124 -4.28 2.97 -9.87
C ALA A 124 -3.66 4.36 -9.95
N ARG A 125 -3.25 4.93 -8.82
CA ARG A 125 -2.59 6.25 -8.76
C ARG A 125 -1.27 6.28 -9.55
N ILE A 126 -0.47 5.22 -9.47
CA ILE A 126 0.77 5.08 -10.28
C ILE A 126 0.42 5.08 -11.77
N MET A 127 -0.58 4.30 -12.17
CA MET A 127 -1.00 4.20 -13.57
C MET A 127 -1.54 5.53 -14.11
N GLU A 128 -2.40 6.22 -13.36
CA GLU A 128 -2.92 7.55 -13.70
C GLU A 128 -1.78 8.56 -13.90
N ARG A 129 -0.82 8.57 -12.98
CA ARG A 129 0.33 9.47 -13.05
C ARG A 129 1.21 9.19 -14.25
N TYR A 130 1.49 7.92 -14.52
CA TYR A 130 2.26 7.49 -15.69
C TYR A 130 1.58 7.89 -17.00
N ILE A 131 0.28 7.59 -17.15
CA ILE A 131 -0.53 7.91 -18.31
C ILE A 131 -0.54 9.43 -18.55
N SER A 132 -0.77 10.22 -17.50
CA SER A 132 -0.78 11.67 -17.57
C SER A 132 0.59 12.24 -17.97
N ALA A 133 1.68 11.75 -17.37
CA ALA A 133 3.03 12.24 -17.63
C ALA A 133 3.49 11.98 -19.08
N HIS A 134 3.01 10.92 -19.70
CA HIS A 134 3.41 10.52 -21.06
C HIS A 134 2.36 10.82 -22.13
N ASN A 135 1.31 11.59 -21.78
CA ASN A 135 0.21 11.96 -22.69
C ASN A 135 -0.39 10.74 -23.44
N LEU A 136 -0.53 9.60 -22.72
CA LEU A 136 -1.09 8.40 -23.31
C LEU A 136 -2.62 8.52 -23.40
N SER A 137 -3.17 8.31 -24.59
CA SER A 137 -4.62 8.29 -24.80
C SER A 137 -5.17 6.92 -24.47
N VAL A 138 -5.68 6.73 -23.25
CA VAL A 138 -6.39 5.51 -22.88
C VAL A 138 -7.86 5.72 -23.12
N LYS A 139 -8.39 5.15 -24.23
CA LYS A 139 -9.76 5.39 -24.72
C LYS A 139 -10.88 4.82 -23.82
N GLU A 140 -10.60 3.94 -22.88
CA GLU A 140 -11.65 3.31 -22.08
C GLU A 140 -11.21 3.16 -20.61
N SER A 141 -11.79 3.97 -19.73
CA SER A 141 -11.58 3.85 -18.27
C SER A 141 -11.96 2.47 -17.71
N ALA A 142 -12.96 1.80 -18.32
CA ALA A 142 -13.39 0.47 -17.91
C ALA A 142 -12.28 -0.59 -18.10
N ARG A 143 -11.52 -0.53 -19.20
CA ARG A 143 -10.39 -1.46 -19.41
C ARG A 143 -9.26 -1.22 -18.41
N MET A 144 -9.04 0.03 -18.00
CA MET A 144 -8.00 0.35 -17.04
C MET A 144 -8.24 -0.30 -15.68
N ASN A 145 -9.49 -0.43 -15.24
CA ASN A 145 -9.82 -1.13 -13.99
C ASN A 145 -9.36 -2.60 -14.03
N TYR A 146 -9.54 -3.30 -15.14
CA TYR A 146 -9.03 -4.68 -15.30
C TYR A 146 -7.51 -4.74 -15.31
N VAL A 147 -6.83 -3.75 -15.89
CA VAL A 147 -5.36 -3.67 -15.87
C VAL A 147 -4.86 -3.44 -14.45
N VAL A 148 -5.49 -2.53 -13.70
CA VAL A 148 -5.17 -2.28 -12.29
C VAL A 148 -5.41 -3.52 -11.46
N ASP A 149 -6.56 -4.20 -11.63
CA ASP A 149 -6.87 -5.44 -10.91
C ASP A 149 -5.86 -6.55 -11.20
N PHE A 150 -5.47 -6.73 -12.45
CA PHE A 150 -4.47 -7.71 -12.86
C PHE A 150 -3.11 -7.40 -12.24
N ILE A 151 -2.62 -6.17 -12.40
CA ILE A 151 -1.31 -5.75 -11.90
C ILE A 151 -1.28 -5.83 -10.37
N ALA A 152 -2.27 -5.24 -9.70
CA ALA A 152 -2.32 -5.23 -8.24
C ALA A 152 -2.49 -6.65 -7.67
N GLY A 153 -3.37 -7.46 -8.26
CA GLY A 153 -3.60 -8.84 -7.82
C GLY A 153 -2.36 -9.71 -7.98
N ALA A 154 -1.73 -9.68 -9.15
CA ALA A 154 -0.51 -10.45 -9.41
C ALA A 154 0.64 -10.00 -8.52
N SER A 155 0.87 -8.67 -8.39
CA SER A 155 1.91 -8.12 -7.54
C SER A 155 1.70 -8.52 -6.08
N PHE A 156 0.49 -8.36 -5.59
CA PHE A 156 0.17 -8.65 -4.19
C PHE A 156 0.33 -10.14 -3.87
N ALA A 157 -0.10 -11.03 -4.76
CA ALA A 157 0.09 -12.47 -4.58
C ALA A 157 1.58 -12.85 -4.48
N VAL A 158 2.43 -12.23 -5.32
CA VAL A 158 3.89 -12.44 -5.29
C VAL A 158 4.48 -11.86 -4.00
N ILE A 159 4.08 -10.67 -3.59
CA ILE A 159 4.52 -10.03 -2.34
C ILE A 159 4.14 -10.88 -1.13
N VAL A 160 2.88 -11.33 -1.03
CA VAL A 160 2.40 -12.15 0.09
C VAL A 160 3.23 -13.44 0.21
N ARG A 161 3.47 -14.12 -0.91
CA ARG A 161 4.31 -15.32 -0.93
C ARG A 161 5.73 -15.01 -0.46
N TRP A 162 6.36 -13.99 -1.02
CA TRP A 162 7.72 -13.58 -0.71
C TRP A 162 7.90 -13.19 0.76
N VAL A 163 6.93 -12.48 1.34
CA VAL A 163 6.89 -12.13 2.77
C VAL A 163 6.75 -13.38 3.64
N ARG A 164 5.83 -14.30 3.27
CA ARG A 164 5.62 -15.56 4.01
C ARG A 164 6.83 -16.49 4.02
N GLU A 165 7.61 -16.47 2.93
CA GLU A 165 8.85 -17.23 2.79
C GLU A 165 10.05 -16.55 3.48
N GLY A 166 9.86 -15.38 4.11
CA GLY A 166 10.91 -14.66 4.84
C GLY A 166 11.90 -13.94 3.93
N PHE A 167 11.45 -13.43 2.77
CA PHE A 167 12.25 -12.68 1.81
C PHE A 167 13.47 -13.45 1.26
N PRO A 168 13.28 -14.65 0.69
CA PRO A 168 14.40 -15.54 0.30
C PRO A 168 15.23 -14.98 -0.87
N VAL A 169 14.67 -14.06 -1.64
CA VAL A 169 15.29 -13.38 -2.78
C VAL A 169 15.36 -11.89 -2.46
N ASP A 170 16.42 -11.20 -2.87
CA ASP A 170 16.53 -9.77 -2.59
C ASP A 170 15.52 -8.92 -3.40
N ALA A 171 15.24 -7.70 -2.91
CA ALA A 171 14.23 -6.81 -3.50
C ALA A 171 14.56 -6.41 -4.93
N ARG A 172 15.83 -6.32 -5.30
CA ARG A 172 16.28 -5.95 -6.64
C ARG A 172 15.99 -7.09 -7.63
N GLU A 173 16.35 -8.31 -7.25
CA GLU A 173 16.09 -9.49 -8.07
C GLU A 173 14.59 -9.72 -8.25
N MET A 174 13.79 -9.56 -7.17
CA MET A 174 12.33 -9.60 -7.24
C MET A 174 11.77 -8.50 -8.16
N GLY A 175 12.28 -7.29 -8.09
CA GLY A 175 11.90 -6.19 -8.94
C GLY A 175 12.18 -6.47 -10.42
N GLN A 176 13.35 -7.04 -10.73
CA GLN A 176 13.73 -7.43 -12.10
C GLN A 176 12.83 -8.55 -12.63
N LEU A 177 12.60 -9.59 -11.85
CA LEU A 177 11.69 -10.68 -12.21
C LEU A 177 10.30 -10.15 -12.52
N TYR A 178 9.74 -9.36 -11.60
CA TYR A 178 8.41 -8.76 -11.74
C TYR A 178 8.31 -7.86 -12.98
N ALA A 179 9.28 -6.96 -13.18
CA ALA A 179 9.31 -6.08 -14.34
C ALA A 179 9.35 -6.88 -15.66
N SER A 180 10.09 -7.99 -15.71
CA SER A 180 10.17 -8.87 -16.88
C SER A 180 8.83 -9.54 -17.20
N LEU A 181 8.02 -9.84 -16.19
CA LEU A 181 6.70 -10.46 -16.37
C LEU A 181 5.62 -9.46 -16.75
N VAL A 182 5.63 -8.26 -16.17
CA VAL A 182 4.52 -7.31 -16.30
C VAL A 182 4.73 -6.31 -17.42
N ARG A 183 5.96 -5.82 -17.60
CA ARG A 183 6.28 -4.73 -18.54
C ARG A 183 5.86 -4.98 -19.99
N PRO A 184 6.13 -6.15 -20.61
CA PRO A 184 5.77 -6.36 -22.02
C PRO A 184 4.27 -6.26 -22.27
N GLY A 185 3.46 -6.89 -21.40
CA GLY A 185 2.01 -6.86 -21.52
C GLY A 185 1.41 -5.49 -21.21
N LEU A 186 1.93 -4.81 -20.18
CA LEU A 186 1.49 -3.47 -19.81
C LEU A 186 1.74 -2.46 -20.93
N LEU A 187 2.95 -2.43 -21.51
CA LEU A 187 3.29 -1.55 -22.63
C LEU A 187 2.41 -1.84 -23.84
N GLN A 188 2.17 -3.10 -24.15
CA GLN A 188 1.30 -3.49 -25.26
C GLN A 188 -0.13 -2.93 -25.05
N VAL A 189 -0.71 -3.09 -23.87
CA VAL A 189 -2.05 -2.58 -23.57
C VAL A 189 -2.11 -1.05 -23.64
N LEU A 190 -1.12 -0.35 -23.09
CA LEU A 190 -1.06 1.10 -23.11
C LEU A 190 -0.85 1.69 -24.50
N LEU A 191 -0.11 0.97 -25.39
CA LEU A 191 0.15 1.38 -26.76
C LEU A 191 -0.95 0.97 -27.73
N MET A 192 -1.72 -0.10 -27.45
CA MET A 192 -2.86 -0.54 -28.27
C MET A 192 -4.02 0.48 -28.32
N GLY A 193 -4.05 1.46 -27.43
CA GLY A 193 -4.98 2.59 -27.55
C GLY A 193 -4.77 3.49 -28.78
N LYS A 194 -3.78 3.14 -29.63
CA LYS A 194 -3.48 3.80 -30.91
C LYS A 194 -3.97 3.03 -32.15
N LEU A 195 -4.66 1.90 -31.96
CA LEU A 195 -5.28 1.15 -33.07
C LEU A 195 -6.75 1.50 -33.22
#